data_e1d1bccdded79a8c68a2de8bffce17b9
#
_entry.id   e1d1bccdded79a8c68a2de8bffce17b9
#
_cell.length_a   1.000
_cell.length_b   1.000
_cell.length_c   1.000
_cell.angle_alpha   90.00
_cell.angle_beta   90.00
_cell.angle_gamma   90.00
#
_symmetry.space_group_name_H-M   'P 1'
#
loop_
_entity.id
_entity.type
_entity.pdbx_description
1 polymer ?
#
loop_
_entity_poly.entity_id
_entity_poly.type
_entity_poly.pdbx_seq_one_letter_code
_entity_poly.pdbx_strand_id
1 'polypeptide(L)'
;MKTYAGIDLHSTNNFIGIINKNDKRLYSKRHDNNLQQILKVLKRYKRTLQGVVVESTFNWYWLVDGLMENGYKVHLANPAAIQQYKGLKFKDDKWDAFWLANMLRLNILPEGYIYPKKDRAVRDMFRRRMMFVRQRTTHILSLQSMIARNRGLDFSGGDILRFSKDFIKQVLKDSDKISIAWRQFQTIRFLSEQIQGIESEVESKVKLKPEYQKLLTIPGVGKILAM
;
A
#
# COMPACT_ATOMS: atom_id res chain seq x y z
N MET A 1 -10.63 18.96 -30.06
CA MET A 1 -9.27 18.30 -30.07
C MET A 1 -9.18 17.44 -28.83
N LYS A 2 -8.84 16.14 -28.90
CA LYS A 2 -8.71 15.27 -27.71
C LYS A 2 -7.46 15.63 -26.91
N THR A 3 -7.58 15.65 -25.57
CA THR A 3 -6.48 15.90 -24.63
C THR A 3 -6.40 14.80 -23.57
N TYR A 4 -5.26 14.63 -22.94
CA TYR A 4 -4.95 13.60 -21.94
C TYR A 4 -4.12 14.23 -20.83
N ALA A 5 -4.42 13.95 -19.59
CA ALA A 5 -3.70 14.48 -18.44
C ALA A 5 -3.02 13.36 -17.66
N GLY A 6 -1.79 13.60 -17.25
CA GLY A 6 -1.07 12.77 -16.28
C GLY A 6 -0.73 13.61 -15.05
N ILE A 7 -0.91 13.02 -13.89
CA ILE A 7 -0.57 13.62 -12.60
C ILE A 7 0.40 12.70 -11.89
N ASP A 8 1.64 13.15 -11.76
CA ASP A 8 2.63 12.55 -10.90
C ASP A 8 2.43 13.10 -9.49
N LEU A 9 2.01 12.23 -8.56
CA LEU A 9 1.57 12.59 -7.22
C LEU A 9 2.61 12.26 -6.18
N HIS A 10 3.14 13.27 -5.51
CA HIS A 10 4.05 13.16 -4.39
C HIS A 10 3.37 13.41 -3.03
N SER A 11 4.13 13.31 -1.94
CA SER A 11 3.63 13.50 -0.57
C SER A 11 3.06 14.90 -0.32
N THR A 12 3.71 15.94 -0.84
CA THR A 12 3.38 17.36 -0.57
C THR A 12 2.94 18.13 -1.80
N ASN A 13 3.29 17.66 -2.98
CA ASN A 13 3.01 18.33 -4.25
C ASN A 13 2.69 17.30 -5.35
N ASN A 14 2.29 17.83 -6.50
CA ASN A 14 2.05 17.03 -7.69
C ASN A 14 2.52 17.78 -8.94
N PHE A 15 2.84 17.04 -10.00
CA PHE A 15 3.13 17.62 -11.29
C PHE A 15 2.02 17.26 -12.29
N ILE A 16 1.47 18.27 -12.98
CA ILE A 16 0.40 18.06 -13.97
C ILE A 16 0.98 18.27 -15.36
N GLY A 17 0.92 17.22 -16.18
CA GLY A 17 1.23 17.25 -17.60
C GLY A 17 -0.03 17.03 -18.44
N ILE A 18 -0.32 17.88 -19.40
CA ILE A 18 -1.44 17.71 -20.35
C ILE A 18 -0.92 17.76 -21.77
N ILE A 19 -1.31 16.76 -22.57
CA ILE A 19 -0.96 16.64 -23.98
C ILE A 19 -2.21 16.56 -24.85
N ASN A 20 -2.05 16.85 -26.14
CA ASN A 20 -3.08 16.57 -27.14
C ASN A 20 -2.87 15.21 -27.83
N LYS A 21 -3.75 14.88 -28.79
CA LYS A 21 -3.68 13.64 -29.58
C LYS A 21 -2.36 13.44 -30.35
N ASN A 22 -1.63 14.51 -30.64
CA ASN A 22 -0.37 14.52 -31.39
C ASN A 22 0.84 14.64 -30.44
N ASP A 23 0.70 14.35 -29.14
CA ASP A 23 1.73 14.47 -28.11
C ASP A 23 2.27 15.89 -27.88
N LYS A 24 1.61 16.92 -28.41
CA LYS A 24 1.99 18.30 -28.12
C LYS A 24 1.62 18.65 -26.68
N ARG A 25 2.59 19.12 -25.90
CA ARG A 25 2.42 19.58 -24.51
C ARG A 25 1.60 20.86 -24.48
N LEU A 26 0.51 20.85 -23.72
CA LEU A 26 -0.42 21.98 -23.60
C LEU A 26 -0.32 22.63 -22.23
N TYR A 27 0.03 21.85 -21.20
CA TYR A 27 0.21 22.31 -19.83
C TYR A 27 1.32 21.52 -19.14
N SER A 28 2.11 22.23 -18.31
CA SER A 28 3.26 21.65 -17.62
C SER A 28 3.55 22.48 -16.37
N LYS A 29 3.12 22.05 -15.19
CA LYS A 29 3.39 22.80 -13.95
C LYS A 29 3.26 21.92 -12.71
N ARG A 30 4.10 22.23 -11.70
CA ARG A 30 4.02 21.70 -10.34
C ARG A 30 2.98 22.48 -9.53
N HIS A 31 2.23 21.79 -8.69
CA HIS A 31 1.25 22.36 -7.78
C HIS A 31 1.38 21.75 -6.39
N ASP A 32 0.92 22.46 -5.38
CA ASP A 32 0.68 21.88 -4.07
C ASP A 32 -0.46 20.86 -4.13
N ASN A 33 -0.52 19.96 -3.18
CA ASN A 33 -1.60 18.98 -3.06
C ASN A 33 -2.91 19.67 -2.62
N ASN A 34 -3.48 20.43 -3.54
CA ASN A 34 -4.72 21.17 -3.37
C ASN A 34 -5.68 20.83 -4.50
N LEU A 35 -6.78 20.14 -4.16
CA LEU A 35 -7.77 19.68 -5.13
C LEU A 35 -8.36 20.84 -5.96
N GLN A 36 -8.65 21.97 -5.33
CA GLN A 36 -9.26 23.12 -6.03
C GLN A 36 -8.34 23.71 -7.09
N GLN A 37 -7.04 23.77 -6.81
CA GLN A 37 -6.05 24.23 -7.80
C GLN A 37 -5.97 23.25 -8.98
N ILE A 38 -5.96 21.95 -8.70
CA ILE A 38 -5.93 20.90 -9.73
C ILE A 38 -7.20 20.97 -10.60
N LEU A 39 -8.37 21.06 -9.98
CA LEU A 39 -9.65 21.21 -10.69
C LEU A 39 -9.71 22.48 -11.55
N LYS A 40 -9.16 23.61 -11.07
CA LYS A 40 -9.08 24.86 -11.85
C LYS A 40 -8.25 24.68 -13.12
N VAL A 41 -7.16 23.92 -13.07
CA VAL A 41 -6.34 23.61 -14.24
C VAL A 41 -7.12 22.71 -15.21
N LEU A 42 -7.66 21.59 -14.71
CA LEU A 42 -8.33 20.60 -15.55
C LEU A 42 -9.65 21.12 -16.17
N LYS A 43 -10.34 22.05 -15.49
CA LYS A 43 -11.57 22.68 -15.99
C LYS A 43 -11.40 23.31 -17.37
N ARG A 44 -10.22 23.87 -17.67
CA ARG A 44 -9.91 24.47 -18.97
C ARG A 44 -9.96 23.48 -20.12
N TYR A 45 -9.71 22.20 -19.83
CA TYR A 45 -9.63 21.12 -20.80
C TYR A 45 -10.84 20.17 -20.74
N LYS A 46 -11.78 20.38 -19.80
CA LYS A 46 -12.85 19.41 -19.47
C LYS A 46 -13.62 18.90 -20.68
N ARG A 47 -13.90 19.77 -21.67
CA ARG A 47 -14.65 19.40 -22.89
C ARG A 47 -13.88 18.48 -23.85
N THR A 48 -12.54 18.46 -23.75
CA THR A 48 -11.68 17.71 -24.66
C THR A 48 -10.94 16.58 -23.98
N LEU A 49 -10.91 16.58 -22.65
CA LEU A 49 -10.16 15.66 -21.83
C LEU A 49 -10.77 14.25 -21.87
N GLN A 50 -9.99 13.29 -22.34
CA GLN A 50 -10.40 11.88 -22.47
C GLN A 50 -10.24 11.12 -21.16
N GLY A 51 -9.32 11.55 -20.29
CA GLY A 51 -9.07 10.97 -18.96
C GLY A 51 -7.93 11.66 -18.25
N VAL A 52 -7.85 11.41 -16.96
CA VAL A 52 -6.77 11.86 -16.05
C VAL A 52 -6.11 10.63 -15.47
N VAL A 53 -4.83 10.46 -15.70
CA VAL A 53 -4.03 9.41 -15.06
C VAL A 53 -3.45 9.94 -13.78
N VAL A 54 -3.63 9.19 -12.69
CA VAL A 54 -2.98 9.44 -11.40
C VAL A 54 -2.14 8.24 -11.05
N GLU A 55 -0.89 8.45 -10.62
CA GLU A 55 -0.05 7.36 -10.17
C GLU A 55 -0.54 6.77 -8.84
N SER A 56 -0.51 5.43 -8.70
CA SER A 56 -0.91 4.72 -7.49
C SER A 56 0.16 4.80 -6.40
N THR A 57 0.45 6.01 -5.91
CA THR A 57 1.29 6.27 -4.75
C THR A 57 0.53 5.99 -3.43
N PHE A 58 1.15 6.21 -2.26
CA PHE A 58 0.50 5.88 -0.98
C PHE A 58 -0.70 6.77 -0.63
N ASN A 59 -0.80 7.98 -1.22
CA ASN A 59 -1.76 9.03 -0.88
C ASN A 59 -2.77 9.37 -1.99
N TRP A 60 -3.00 8.50 -2.95
CA TRP A 60 -3.84 8.80 -4.11
C TRP A 60 -5.35 8.96 -3.82
N TYR A 61 -5.87 8.48 -2.69
CA TYR A 61 -7.31 8.43 -2.39
C TYR A 61 -8.00 9.77 -2.56
N TRP A 62 -7.50 10.81 -1.90
CA TRP A 62 -8.13 12.14 -1.91
C TRP A 62 -8.22 12.75 -3.31
N LEU A 63 -7.19 12.55 -4.12
CA LEU A 63 -7.12 13.12 -5.47
C LEU A 63 -8.04 12.38 -6.43
N VAL A 64 -7.96 11.05 -6.46
CA VAL A 64 -8.81 10.21 -7.33
C VAL A 64 -10.28 10.44 -7.01
N ASP A 65 -10.64 10.43 -5.72
CA ASP A 65 -12.01 10.69 -5.29
C ASP A 65 -12.50 12.08 -5.70
N GLY A 66 -11.70 13.09 -5.39
CA GLY A 66 -12.06 14.46 -5.74
C GLY A 66 -12.22 14.67 -7.24
N LEU A 67 -11.38 14.03 -8.06
CA LEU A 67 -11.53 14.09 -9.52
C LEU A 67 -12.79 13.36 -10.00
N MET A 68 -13.05 12.16 -9.50
CA MET A 68 -14.25 11.38 -9.87
C MET A 68 -15.54 12.09 -9.45
N GLU A 69 -15.61 12.67 -8.26
CA GLU A 69 -16.73 13.44 -7.75
C GLU A 69 -17.02 14.70 -8.59
N ASN A 70 -15.99 15.25 -9.24
CA ASN A 70 -16.11 16.38 -10.15
C ASN A 70 -16.32 15.96 -11.62
N GLY A 71 -16.62 14.67 -11.86
CA GLY A 71 -17.02 14.13 -13.16
C GLY A 71 -15.86 13.96 -14.15
N TYR A 72 -14.64 13.76 -13.68
CA TYR A 72 -13.52 13.37 -14.52
C TYR A 72 -13.41 11.84 -14.62
N LYS A 73 -13.08 11.34 -15.81
CA LYS A 73 -12.69 9.94 -15.99
C LYS A 73 -11.28 9.77 -15.48
N VAL A 74 -11.12 9.02 -14.38
CA VAL A 74 -9.82 8.82 -13.74
C VAL A 74 -9.31 7.42 -14.02
N HIS A 75 -8.03 7.32 -14.34
CA HIS A 75 -7.27 6.10 -14.53
C HIS A 75 -6.17 6.05 -13.47
N LEU A 76 -6.11 4.98 -12.69
CA LEU A 76 -5.07 4.78 -11.68
C LEU A 76 -3.94 3.97 -12.29
N ALA A 77 -2.77 4.58 -12.51
CA ALA A 77 -1.63 3.88 -13.03
C ALA A 77 -1.05 2.90 -11.99
N ASN A 78 -0.67 1.70 -12.44
CA ASN A 78 0.05 0.72 -11.61
C ASN A 78 1.57 0.83 -11.84
N PRO A 79 2.34 1.48 -10.95
CA PRO A 79 3.78 1.69 -11.15
C PRO A 79 4.58 0.39 -11.26
N ALA A 80 4.14 -0.66 -10.55
CA ALA A 80 4.82 -1.95 -10.58
C ALA A 80 4.73 -2.66 -11.94
N ALA A 81 3.68 -2.39 -12.71
CA ALA A 81 3.48 -2.94 -14.04
C ALA A 81 4.00 -2.02 -15.17
N ILE A 82 4.31 -0.77 -14.86
CA ILE A 82 4.96 0.14 -15.79
C ILE A 82 6.42 -0.28 -15.89
N GLN A 83 6.77 -1.01 -16.94
CA GLN A 83 8.17 -1.30 -17.25
C GLN A 83 8.83 0.00 -17.69
N GLN A 84 9.50 0.63 -16.76
CA GLN A 84 10.34 1.77 -17.07
C GLN A 84 11.62 1.24 -17.69
N TYR A 85 12.08 1.82 -18.80
CA TYR A 85 13.36 1.49 -19.40
C TYR A 85 14.46 1.59 -18.34
N LYS A 86 14.96 0.43 -17.88
CA LYS A 86 16.12 0.33 -16.98
C LYS A 86 17.32 0.89 -17.74
N GLY A 87 17.65 2.14 -17.54
CA GLY A 87 18.79 2.77 -18.22
C GLY A 87 18.71 4.28 -18.40
N LEU A 88 17.56 4.90 -18.25
CA LEU A 88 17.45 6.35 -18.29
C LEU A 88 17.83 6.93 -16.91
N LYS A 89 19.00 7.53 -16.84
CA LYS A 89 19.62 8.06 -15.63
C LYS A 89 18.92 9.29 -15.01
N PHE A 90 18.05 9.97 -15.77
CA PHE A 90 17.40 11.22 -15.34
C PHE A 90 15.91 11.14 -15.62
N LYS A 91 15.13 10.92 -14.57
CA LYS A 91 13.69 11.10 -14.55
C LYS A 91 13.38 12.28 -13.66
N ASP A 92 12.54 13.17 -14.17
CA ASP A 92 11.95 14.25 -13.38
C ASP A 92 10.42 14.08 -13.36
N ASP A 93 9.78 14.64 -12.35
CA ASP A 93 8.32 14.61 -12.16
C ASP A 93 7.57 15.08 -13.42
N LYS A 94 8.18 16.00 -14.18
CA LYS A 94 7.64 16.49 -15.43
C LYS A 94 7.60 15.40 -16.50
N TRP A 95 8.66 14.62 -16.62
CA TRP A 95 8.72 13.51 -17.55
C TRP A 95 7.70 12.42 -17.18
N ASP A 96 7.60 12.08 -15.90
CA ASP A 96 6.69 11.05 -15.39
C ASP A 96 5.22 11.44 -15.65
N ALA A 97 4.82 12.68 -15.40
CA ALA A 97 3.48 13.16 -15.69
C ALA A 97 3.13 13.11 -17.19
N PHE A 98 4.05 13.50 -18.06
CA PHE A 98 3.82 13.39 -19.52
C PHE A 98 3.80 11.96 -20.02
N TRP A 99 4.63 11.09 -19.43
CA TRP A 99 4.65 9.68 -19.75
C TRP A 99 3.33 9.00 -19.40
N LEU A 100 2.77 9.28 -18.21
CA LEU A 100 1.45 8.83 -17.82
C LEU A 100 0.36 9.28 -18.81
N ALA A 101 0.34 10.55 -19.18
CA ALA A 101 -0.60 11.08 -20.16
C ALA A 101 -0.44 10.40 -21.54
N ASN A 102 0.79 10.12 -21.95
CA ASN A 102 1.10 9.48 -23.22
C ASN A 102 0.69 8.00 -23.24
N MET A 103 0.93 7.26 -22.15
CA MET A 103 0.45 5.87 -22.03
C MET A 103 -1.06 5.78 -22.18
N LEU A 104 -1.82 6.71 -21.55
CA LEU A 104 -3.26 6.78 -21.72
C LEU A 104 -3.65 7.09 -23.17
N ARG A 105 -2.96 8.05 -23.81
CA ARG A 105 -3.18 8.41 -25.22
C ARG A 105 -2.98 7.23 -26.18
N LEU A 106 -1.97 6.41 -25.92
CA LEU A 106 -1.62 5.22 -26.71
C LEU A 106 -2.43 3.98 -26.33
N ASN A 107 -3.26 4.06 -25.28
CA ASN A 107 -4.04 2.93 -24.74
C ASN A 107 -3.17 1.74 -24.29
N ILE A 108 -2.00 2.04 -23.72
CA ILE A 108 -1.04 1.07 -23.18
C ILE A 108 -0.79 1.23 -21.68
N LEU A 109 -1.64 2.03 -21.01
CA LEU A 109 -1.53 2.26 -19.57
C LEU A 109 -1.85 0.99 -18.78
N PRO A 110 -0.93 0.46 -17.96
CA PRO A 110 -1.27 -0.59 -17.01
C PRO A 110 -2.07 0.02 -15.87
N GLU A 111 -3.35 -0.27 -15.83
CA GLU A 111 -4.25 0.29 -14.82
C GLU A 111 -4.28 -0.55 -13.55
N GLY A 112 -4.28 0.14 -12.40
CA GLY A 112 -4.56 -0.42 -11.09
C GLY A 112 -6.06 -0.33 -10.77
N TYR A 113 -6.51 -1.19 -9.87
CA TYR A 113 -7.89 -1.17 -9.42
C TYR A 113 -8.16 0.02 -8.47
N ILE A 114 -9.15 0.84 -8.80
CA ILE A 114 -9.62 1.90 -7.91
C ILE A 114 -10.61 1.29 -6.90
N TYR A 115 -10.12 0.99 -5.70
CA TYR A 115 -10.96 0.46 -4.63
C TYR A 115 -12.08 1.43 -4.27
N PRO A 116 -13.36 0.97 -4.21
CA PRO A 116 -14.47 1.77 -3.71
C PRO A 116 -14.20 2.31 -2.29
N LYS A 117 -14.64 3.53 -2.00
CA LYS A 117 -14.44 4.16 -0.67
C LYS A 117 -14.84 3.25 0.50
N LYS A 118 -15.98 2.55 0.37
CA LYS A 118 -16.52 1.65 1.40
C LYS A 118 -15.60 0.49 1.77
N ASP A 119 -14.74 0.05 0.84
CA ASP A 119 -13.88 -1.12 1.02
C ASP A 119 -12.44 -0.73 1.41
N ARG A 120 -12.08 0.55 1.34
CA ARG A 120 -10.71 1.03 1.60
C ARG A 120 -10.29 0.86 3.04
N ALA A 121 -11.20 1.07 4.00
CA ALA A 121 -10.90 0.87 5.40
C ALA A 121 -10.45 -0.57 5.68
N VAL A 122 -11.13 -1.57 5.12
CA VAL A 122 -10.75 -2.98 5.25
C VAL A 122 -9.38 -3.23 4.60
N ARG A 123 -9.14 -2.69 3.40
CA ARG A 123 -7.85 -2.78 2.73
C ARG A 123 -6.70 -2.18 3.56
N ASP A 124 -6.92 -1.02 4.19
CA ASP A 124 -5.91 -0.36 5.00
C ASP A 124 -5.65 -1.11 6.32
N MET A 125 -6.68 -1.73 6.90
CA MET A 125 -6.55 -2.66 8.03
C MET A 125 -5.66 -3.85 7.67
N PHE A 126 -5.84 -4.47 6.50
CA PHE A 126 -4.98 -5.58 6.06
C PHE A 126 -3.53 -5.15 5.79
N ARG A 127 -3.33 -3.96 5.25
CA ARG A 127 -1.97 -3.39 5.09
C ARG A 127 -1.30 -3.20 6.46
N ARG A 128 -2.05 -2.70 7.44
CA ARG A 128 -1.55 -2.54 8.82
C ARG A 128 -1.26 -3.89 9.46
N ARG A 129 -2.18 -4.85 9.30
CA ARG A 129 -1.96 -6.23 9.74
C ARG A 129 -0.67 -6.81 9.17
N MET A 130 -0.45 -6.69 7.86
CA MET A 130 0.77 -7.22 7.22
C MET A 130 2.04 -6.55 7.78
N MET A 131 2.00 -5.25 8.06
CA MET A 131 3.10 -4.55 8.71
C MET A 131 3.39 -5.14 10.10
N PHE A 132 2.36 -5.35 10.93
CA PHE A 132 2.52 -5.94 12.26
C PHE A 132 3.02 -7.39 12.20
N VAL A 133 2.58 -8.19 11.23
CA VAL A 133 3.11 -9.55 11.01
C VAL A 133 4.60 -9.50 10.71
N ARG A 134 5.05 -8.62 9.81
CA ARG A 134 6.48 -8.46 9.48
C ARG A 134 7.30 -8.03 10.70
N GLN A 135 6.84 -7.04 11.46
CA GLN A 135 7.50 -6.59 12.68
C GLN A 135 7.59 -7.71 13.71
N ARG A 136 6.50 -8.45 13.95
CA ARG A 136 6.49 -9.60 14.86
C ARG A 136 7.50 -10.65 14.42
N THR A 137 7.55 -10.99 13.14
CA THR A 137 8.51 -11.95 12.60
C THR A 137 9.95 -11.49 12.84
N THR A 138 10.26 -10.21 12.62
CA THR A 138 11.59 -9.65 12.92
C THR A 138 11.98 -9.85 14.40
N HIS A 139 11.05 -9.56 15.32
CA HIS A 139 11.30 -9.77 16.75
C HIS A 139 11.44 -11.25 17.13
N ILE A 140 10.67 -12.15 16.52
CA ILE A 140 10.80 -13.60 16.73
C ILE A 140 12.17 -14.07 16.28
N LEU A 141 12.59 -13.76 15.05
CA LEU A 141 13.90 -14.15 14.50
C LEU A 141 15.06 -13.59 15.34
N SER A 142 14.96 -12.37 15.81
CA SER A 142 15.95 -11.75 16.69
C SER A 142 16.07 -12.47 18.03
N LEU A 143 14.95 -12.87 18.65
CA LEU A 143 14.94 -13.62 19.90
C LEU A 143 15.48 -15.04 19.71
N GLN A 144 15.11 -15.74 18.64
CA GLN A 144 15.70 -17.03 18.25
C GLN A 144 17.21 -16.92 18.11
N SER A 145 17.71 -15.95 17.34
CA SER A 145 19.15 -15.72 17.14
C SER A 145 19.89 -15.42 18.45
N MET A 146 19.26 -14.68 19.37
CA MET A 146 19.85 -14.39 20.67
C MET A 146 19.99 -15.66 21.53
N ILE A 147 18.96 -16.51 21.53
CA ILE A 147 19.00 -17.79 22.28
C ILE A 147 20.00 -18.75 21.66
N ALA A 148 19.96 -18.93 20.34
CA ALA A 148 20.89 -19.81 19.63
C ALA A 148 22.36 -19.42 19.90
N ARG A 149 22.68 -18.14 19.78
CA ARG A 149 24.05 -17.63 20.03
C ARG A 149 24.54 -17.83 21.48
N ASN A 150 23.64 -17.74 22.46
CA ASN A 150 24.02 -17.82 23.87
C ASN A 150 23.91 -19.22 24.46
N ARG A 151 23.11 -20.09 23.89
CA ARG A 151 22.76 -21.40 24.48
C ARG A 151 22.89 -22.58 23.50
N GLY A 152 23.08 -22.30 22.20
CA GLY A 152 23.10 -23.36 21.18
C GLY A 152 21.75 -24.06 21.00
N LEU A 153 20.64 -23.42 21.47
CA LEU A 153 19.30 -23.99 21.39
C LEU A 153 18.55 -23.36 20.20
N ASP A 154 17.81 -24.19 19.50
CA ASP A 154 16.93 -23.76 18.40
C ASP A 154 15.45 -23.91 18.82
N PHE A 155 14.65 -22.91 18.51
CA PHE A 155 13.21 -22.87 18.76
C PHE A 155 12.48 -22.40 17.52
N SER A 156 11.37 -23.02 17.19
CA SER A 156 10.52 -22.51 16.12
C SER A 156 9.85 -21.18 16.50
N GLY A 157 9.35 -20.45 15.51
CA GLY A 157 8.57 -19.24 15.79
C GLY A 157 7.30 -19.54 16.61
N GLY A 158 6.71 -20.72 16.44
CA GLY A 158 5.57 -21.18 17.23
C GLY A 158 5.92 -21.44 18.71
N ASP A 159 7.12 -21.92 18.98
CA ASP A 159 7.60 -22.11 20.35
C ASP A 159 7.83 -20.77 21.04
N ILE A 160 8.47 -19.83 20.35
CA ILE A 160 8.67 -18.45 20.86
C ILE A 160 7.34 -17.81 21.29
N LEU A 161 6.27 -18.00 20.51
CA LEU A 161 4.95 -17.44 20.84
C LEU A 161 4.35 -18.02 22.14
N ARG A 162 4.80 -19.20 22.58
CA ARG A 162 4.33 -19.89 23.79
C ARG A 162 5.22 -19.64 25.01
N PHE A 163 6.29 -18.91 24.88
CA PHE A 163 7.21 -18.65 25.99
C PHE A 163 6.50 -17.96 27.16
N SER A 164 7.02 -18.23 28.36
CA SER A 164 6.72 -17.51 29.58
C SER A 164 7.96 -16.78 30.09
N LYS A 165 7.77 -15.85 31.00
CA LYS A 165 8.90 -15.14 31.65
C LYS A 165 9.83 -16.11 32.36
N ASP A 166 9.26 -17.13 33.00
CA ASP A 166 10.06 -18.11 33.77
C ASP A 166 10.82 -19.07 32.84
N PHE A 167 10.23 -19.44 31.72
CA PHE A 167 10.94 -20.20 30.69
C PHE A 167 12.14 -19.39 30.13
N ILE A 168 11.96 -18.11 29.84
CA ILE A 168 13.06 -17.24 29.39
C ILE A 168 14.19 -17.19 30.43
N LYS A 169 13.88 -17.11 31.74
CA LYS A 169 14.87 -17.15 32.84
C LYS A 169 15.62 -18.48 32.86
N GLN A 170 14.92 -19.60 32.70
CA GLN A 170 15.54 -20.92 32.68
C GLN A 170 16.53 -21.06 31.49
N VAL A 171 16.15 -20.55 30.34
CA VAL A 171 16.96 -20.64 29.13
C VAL A 171 18.21 -19.74 29.19
N LEU A 172 18.07 -18.46 29.59
CA LEU A 172 19.15 -17.47 29.42
C LEU A 172 20.06 -17.30 30.66
N LYS A 173 19.58 -17.52 31.85
CA LYS A 173 20.32 -17.45 33.15
C LYS A 173 20.97 -16.10 33.51
N ASP A 174 21.28 -15.24 32.56
CA ASP A 174 21.94 -13.95 32.71
C ASP A 174 20.85 -12.86 32.82
N SER A 175 20.97 -11.98 33.84
CA SER A 175 19.94 -10.98 34.17
C SER A 175 19.67 -9.99 33.03
N ASP A 176 20.73 -9.52 32.35
CA ASP A 176 20.60 -8.52 31.31
C ASP A 176 20.01 -9.13 30.04
N LYS A 177 20.44 -10.35 29.70
CA LYS A 177 19.86 -11.12 28.60
C LYS A 177 18.40 -11.47 28.83
N ILE A 178 18.03 -11.83 30.06
CA ILE A 178 16.65 -12.07 30.44
C ILE A 178 15.83 -10.78 30.29
N SER A 179 16.35 -9.63 30.72
CA SER A 179 15.69 -8.34 30.61
C SER A 179 15.42 -7.97 29.13
N ILE A 180 16.43 -8.10 28.28
CA ILE A 180 16.30 -7.84 26.82
C ILE A 180 15.31 -8.80 26.17
N ALA A 181 15.44 -10.11 26.43
CA ALA A 181 14.55 -11.14 25.88
C ALA A 181 13.09 -10.92 26.32
N TRP A 182 12.88 -10.56 27.58
CA TRP A 182 11.54 -10.31 28.08
C TRP A 182 10.88 -9.10 27.42
N ARG A 183 11.60 -7.98 27.27
CA ARG A 183 11.09 -6.79 26.54
C ARG A 183 10.72 -7.13 25.09
N GLN A 184 11.58 -7.90 24.43
CA GLN A 184 11.33 -8.34 23.06
C GLN A 184 10.12 -9.27 22.97
N PHE A 185 9.96 -10.20 23.92
CA PHE A 185 8.81 -11.09 24.01
C PHE A 185 7.49 -10.31 24.28
N GLN A 186 7.52 -9.29 25.14
CA GLN A 186 6.38 -8.42 25.34
C GLN A 186 5.96 -7.69 24.06
N THR A 187 6.92 -7.25 23.25
CA THR A 187 6.63 -6.66 21.92
C THR A 187 5.99 -7.67 20.99
N ILE A 188 6.49 -8.93 20.96
CA ILE A 188 5.90 -10.01 20.18
C ILE A 188 4.44 -10.26 20.59
N ARG A 189 4.16 -10.30 21.88
CA ARG A 189 2.79 -10.47 22.40
C ARG A 189 1.90 -9.30 21.99
N PHE A 190 2.33 -8.08 22.22
CA PHE A 190 1.58 -6.88 21.84
C PHE A 190 1.23 -6.89 20.36
N LEU A 191 2.20 -7.16 19.48
CA LEU A 191 1.96 -7.24 18.04
C LEU A 191 0.99 -8.38 17.67
N SER A 192 1.04 -9.51 18.40
CA SER A 192 0.10 -10.62 18.19
C SER A 192 -1.33 -10.24 18.54
N GLU A 193 -1.52 -9.52 19.64
CA GLU A 193 -2.82 -8.99 20.05
C GLU A 193 -3.37 -7.99 19.04
N GLN A 194 -2.52 -7.08 18.52
CA GLN A 194 -2.93 -6.14 17.46
C GLN A 194 -3.33 -6.85 16.16
N ILE A 195 -2.59 -7.87 15.76
CA ILE A 195 -2.91 -8.68 14.58
C ILE A 195 -4.27 -9.35 14.76
N GLN A 196 -4.49 -10.01 15.89
CA GLN A 196 -5.74 -10.69 16.20
C GLN A 196 -6.93 -9.71 16.27
N GLY A 197 -6.72 -8.53 16.85
CA GLY A 197 -7.74 -7.48 16.92
C GLY A 197 -8.20 -7.05 15.51
N ILE A 198 -7.25 -6.79 14.60
CA ILE A 198 -7.57 -6.45 13.20
C ILE A 198 -8.30 -7.60 12.51
N GLU A 199 -7.83 -8.84 12.67
CA GLU A 199 -8.45 -10.02 12.07
C GLU A 199 -9.91 -10.18 12.52
N SER A 200 -10.16 -10.05 13.81
CA SER A 200 -11.52 -10.13 14.39
C SER A 200 -12.43 -9.00 13.89
N GLU A 201 -11.90 -7.77 13.80
CA GLU A 201 -12.66 -6.63 13.31
C GLU A 201 -13.03 -6.79 11.83
N VAL A 202 -12.08 -7.21 11.00
CA VAL A 202 -12.37 -7.45 9.57
C VAL A 202 -13.32 -8.62 9.39
N GLU A 203 -13.13 -9.72 10.12
CA GLU A 203 -14.05 -10.88 10.07
C GLU A 203 -15.48 -10.45 10.38
N SER A 204 -15.69 -9.61 11.40
CA SER A 204 -17.02 -9.11 11.74
C SER A 204 -17.70 -8.34 10.61
N LYS A 205 -16.93 -7.64 9.78
CA LYS A 205 -17.42 -6.85 8.64
C LYS A 205 -17.71 -7.68 7.39
N VAL A 206 -17.03 -8.81 7.21
CA VAL A 206 -17.10 -9.60 5.98
C VAL A 206 -17.81 -10.95 6.11
N LYS A 207 -17.94 -11.51 7.32
CA LYS A 207 -18.47 -12.85 7.55
C LYS A 207 -19.84 -13.13 6.96
N LEU A 208 -20.67 -12.10 6.80
CA LEU A 208 -22.01 -12.20 6.21
C LEU A 208 -22.03 -12.00 4.69
N LYS A 209 -20.91 -11.62 4.07
CA LYS A 209 -20.82 -11.42 2.63
C LYS A 209 -20.80 -12.78 1.91
N PRO A 210 -21.66 -12.97 0.88
CA PRO A 210 -21.68 -14.25 0.14
C PRO A 210 -20.34 -14.60 -0.49
N GLU A 211 -19.58 -13.60 -0.93
CA GLU A 211 -18.26 -13.76 -1.54
C GLU A 211 -17.27 -14.37 -0.54
N TYR A 212 -17.28 -13.90 0.71
CA TYR A 212 -16.42 -14.45 1.78
C TYR A 212 -16.73 -15.93 2.03
N GLN A 213 -18.02 -16.27 2.13
CA GLN A 213 -18.44 -17.66 2.34
C GLN A 213 -18.04 -18.56 1.17
N LYS A 214 -18.19 -18.08 -0.08
CA LYS A 214 -17.75 -18.80 -1.28
C LYS A 214 -16.23 -19.02 -1.29
N LEU A 215 -15.44 -18.04 -0.92
CA LEU A 215 -13.98 -18.17 -0.88
C LEU A 215 -13.52 -19.21 0.14
N LEU A 216 -14.22 -19.34 1.29
CA LEU A 216 -13.91 -20.35 2.30
C LEU A 216 -14.14 -21.80 1.83
N THR A 217 -14.92 -22.03 0.78
CA THR A 217 -15.13 -23.38 0.21
C THR A 217 -13.96 -23.85 -0.66
N ILE A 218 -13.04 -22.96 -1.03
CA ILE A 218 -11.91 -23.27 -1.89
C ILE A 218 -10.81 -23.92 -1.05
N PRO A 219 -10.35 -25.15 -1.38
CA PRO A 219 -9.23 -25.78 -0.67
C PRO A 219 -7.99 -24.89 -0.63
N GLY A 220 -7.40 -24.74 0.56
CA GLY A 220 -6.23 -23.89 0.79
C GLY A 220 -6.55 -22.41 1.05
N VAL A 221 -7.78 -21.97 0.89
CA VAL A 221 -8.19 -20.59 1.24
C VAL A 221 -8.68 -20.57 2.69
N GLY A 222 -7.81 -20.15 3.60
CA GLY A 222 -8.19 -19.90 4.99
C GLY A 222 -8.84 -18.52 5.18
N LYS A 223 -9.36 -18.26 6.40
CA LYS A 223 -10.08 -17.02 6.75
C LYS A 223 -9.37 -15.74 6.30
N ILE A 224 -8.06 -15.65 6.51
CA ILE A 224 -7.28 -14.44 6.18
C ILE A 224 -7.20 -14.19 4.67
N LEU A 225 -7.13 -15.24 3.86
CA LEU A 225 -7.12 -15.11 2.40
C LEU A 225 -8.52 -14.84 1.83
N ALA A 226 -9.56 -15.28 2.52
CA ALA A 226 -10.94 -15.07 2.11
C ALA A 226 -11.45 -13.65 2.46
N MET A 227 -10.89 -13.00 3.48
CA MET A 227 -11.21 -11.63 3.87
C MET A 227 -10.74 -10.61 2.84
#